data_ed258f8e9d62b3ae24457c077b2bfb77
#
_entry.id   ed258f8e9d62b3ae24457c077b2bfb77
#
_cell.length_a   1.000
_cell.length_b   1.000
_cell.length_c   1.000
_cell.angle_alpha   90.00
_cell.angle_beta   90.00
_cell.angle_gamma   90.00
#
_symmetry.space_group_name_H-M   'P 1'
#
loop_
_entity.id
_entity.type
_entity.pdbx_description
1 polymer ?
#
loop_
_entity_poly.entity_id
_entity_poly.type
_entity_poly.pdbx_seq_one_letter_code
_entity_poly.pdbx_strand_id
1 'polypeptide(L)'
;MTNYFGKDIYDNISRVISSYNFVNCFPFLPQGWSVLLVKMLNEVKASLDKIDAVDVEILDIKEKYGLLRVYFNVYDKELQKIAKKYEAMSDKICMSCGAPMYKSGIRNDSCINLCEDCLEERKSELREYNFYAVSDRNIYTYEDEEGYVTIDITKDWEKYLAEYNQWKKHNTPSCSETEKVLEGI
;
A
#
# COMPACT_ATOMS: atom_id res chain seq x y z
N MET A 1 -10.09 5.49 -13.46
CA MET A 1 -8.72 5.87 -13.00
C MET A 1 -7.72 4.79 -13.29
N THR A 2 -6.57 5.13 -13.83
CA THR A 2 -5.45 4.20 -13.95
C THR A 2 -4.83 4.00 -12.57
N ASN A 3 -4.81 2.76 -12.10
CA ASN A 3 -4.13 2.38 -10.88
C ASN A 3 -2.63 2.75 -10.97
N TYR A 4 -2.05 3.24 -9.89
CA TYR A 4 -0.61 3.47 -9.78
C TYR A 4 0.13 2.18 -10.19
N PHE A 5 0.96 2.28 -11.26
CA PHE A 5 1.60 1.19 -12.00
C PHE A 5 0.72 0.36 -12.97
N GLY A 6 -0.57 0.58 -13.10
CA GLY A 6 -1.38 0.09 -14.22
C GLY A 6 -1.46 -1.42 -14.46
N LYS A 7 -0.98 -2.25 -13.51
CA LYS A 7 -0.98 -3.71 -13.62
C LYS A 7 -1.79 -4.33 -12.50
N ASP A 8 -2.33 -5.51 -12.80
CA ASP A 8 -2.98 -6.34 -11.80
C ASP A 8 -2.03 -6.60 -10.62
N ILE A 9 -2.56 -6.43 -9.40
CA ILE A 9 -1.80 -6.65 -8.16
C ILE A 9 -1.22 -8.05 -8.09
N TYR A 10 -1.96 -9.05 -8.59
CA TYR A 10 -1.57 -10.45 -8.55
C TYR A 10 -0.42 -10.77 -9.51
N ASP A 11 -0.40 -10.14 -10.70
CA ASP A 11 0.72 -10.28 -11.65
C ASP A 11 2.03 -9.74 -11.07
N ASN A 12 1.95 -8.61 -10.36
CA ASN A 12 3.12 -8.01 -9.73
C ASN A 12 3.62 -8.85 -8.54
N ILE A 13 2.70 -9.34 -7.72
CA ILE A 13 3.01 -10.20 -6.57
C ILE A 13 3.57 -11.53 -7.04
N SER A 14 2.96 -12.18 -8.02
CA SER A 14 3.38 -13.49 -8.53
C SER A 14 4.83 -13.50 -9.00
N ARG A 15 5.33 -12.40 -9.57
CA ARG A 15 6.74 -12.28 -9.99
C ARG A 15 7.72 -12.29 -8.82
N VAL A 16 7.33 -11.72 -7.69
CA VAL A 16 8.19 -11.67 -6.50
C VAL A 16 8.08 -12.98 -5.73
N ILE A 17 6.88 -13.56 -5.69
CA ILE A 17 6.57 -14.77 -4.92
C ILE A 17 7.08 -16.05 -5.58
N SER A 18 7.20 -16.09 -6.93
CA SER A 18 7.65 -17.29 -7.65
C SER A 18 9.00 -17.85 -7.20
N SER A 19 9.75 -17.11 -6.41
CA SER A 19 11.02 -17.51 -5.80
C SER A 19 10.91 -18.02 -4.35
N TYR A 20 9.71 -18.08 -3.76
CA TYR A 20 9.47 -18.50 -2.38
C TYR A 20 8.25 -19.42 -2.28
N ASN A 21 8.26 -20.33 -1.31
CA ASN A 21 7.10 -21.16 -0.95
C ASN A 21 6.08 -20.32 -0.16
N PHE A 22 5.47 -19.34 -0.79
CA PHE A 22 4.38 -18.59 -0.17
C PHE A 22 3.08 -19.37 -0.30
N VAL A 23 2.43 -19.62 0.80
CA VAL A 23 1.10 -20.24 0.84
C VAL A 23 0.07 -19.27 0.23
N ASN A 24 -0.85 -19.79 -0.57
CA ASN A 24 -1.88 -19.09 -1.35
C ASN A 24 -2.87 -18.28 -0.49
N CYS A 25 -2.46 -17.15 0.08
CA CYS A 25 -3.26 -16.35 0.99
C CYS A 25 -3.50 -14.92 0.51
N PHE A 26 -3.88 -14.71 -0.77
CA PHE A 26 -4.12 -13.36 -1.29
C PHE A 26 -5.56 -13.07 -1.76
N PRO A 27 -6.63 -13.55 -1.11
CA PRO A 27 -7.93 -13.49 -1.76
C PRO A 27 -8.51 -12.08 -1.95
N PHE A 28 -8.12 -11.06 -1.16
CA PHE A 28 -8.79 -9.75 -1.21
C PHE A 28 -7.89 -8.58 -0.80
N LEU A 29 -6.76 -8.42 -1.49
CA LEU A 29 -5.90 -7.26 -1.25
C LEU A 29 -6.35 -6.05 -2.08
N PRO A 30 -6.37 -4.84 -1.51
CA PRO A 30 -6.67 -3.62 -2.24
C PRO A 30 -5.73 -3.40 -3.42
N GLN A 31 -6.27 -3.17 -4.62
CA GLN A 31 -5.51 -2.93 -5.84
C GLN A 31 -4.53 -1.76 -5.72
N GLY A 32 -4.91 -0.72 -4.98
CA GLY A 32 -4.05 0.43 -4.74
C GLY A 32 -2.78 0.12 -3.95
N TRP A 33 -2.70 -1.02 -3.28
CA TRP A 33 -1.50 -1.43 -2.53
C TRP A 33 -0.49 -2.23 -3.36
N SER A 34 -0.71 -2.41 -4.65
CA SER A 34 0.15 -3.21 -5.52
C SER A 34 1.64 -2.86 -5.39
N VAL A 35 1.97 -1.56 -5.48
CA VAL A 35 3.35 -1.08 -5.34
C VAL A 35 3.90 -1.30 -3.95
N LEU A 36 3.08 -1.02 -2.94
CA LEU A 36 3.45 -1.19 -1.54
C LEU A 36 3.82 -2.65 -1.26
N LEU A 37 3.01 -3.58 -1.74
CA LEU A 37 3.23 -5.01 -1.57
C LEU A 37 4.51 -5.49 -2.26
N VAL A 38 4.74 -5.07 -3.50
CA VAL A 38 6.00 -5.40 -4.21
C VAL A 38 7.22 -4.89 -3.45
N LYS A 39 7.18 -3.65 -2.95
CA LYS A 39 8.27 -3.09 -2.13
C LYS A 39 8.49 -3.88 -0.85
N MET A 40 7.41 -4.20 -0.13
CA MET A 40 7.47 -4.99 1.09
C MET A 40 8.09 -6.37 0.85
N LEU A 41 7.60 -7.10 -0.14
CA LEU A 41 8.09 -8.45 -0.44
C LEU A 41 9.57 -8.45 -0.86
N ASN A 42 10.01 -7.45 -1.64
CA ASN A 42 11.43 -7.31 -1.98
C ASN A 42 12.30 -7.02 -0.75
N GLU A 43 11.81 -6.24 0.20
CA GLU A 43 12.53 -5.96 1.43
C GLU A 43 12.58 -7.18 2.36
N VAL A 44 11.46 -7.90 2.50
CA VAL A 44 11.42 -9.20 3.21
C VAL A 44 12.45 -10.15 2.59
N LYS A 45 12.44 -10.29 1.25
CA LYS A 45 13.43 -11.09 0.55
C LYS A 45 14.86 -10.71 0.92
N ALA A 46 15.20 -9.43 0.78
CA ALA A 46 16.53 -8.93 1.06
C ALA A 46 16.95 -9.14 2.54
N SER A 47 15.99 -9.19 3.46
CA SER A 47 16.24 -9.55 4.86
C SER A 47 16.52 -11.04 5.02
N LEU A 48 15.72 -11.90 4.38
CA LEU A 48 15.89 -13.36 4.43
C LEU A 48 17.22 -13.80 3.81
N ASP A 49 17.61 -13.20 2.68
CA ASP A 49 18.88 -13.49 2.01
C ASP A 49 20.10 -13.19 2.92
N LYS A 50 19.99 -12.28 3.89
CA LYS A 50 21.06 -11.94 4.84
C LYS A 50 21.23 -12.93 5.98
N ILE A 51 20.16 -13.57 6.40
CA ILE A 51 20.14 -14.45 7.57
C ILE A 51 20.22 -15.93 7.20
N ASP A 52 20.35 -16.25 5.90
CA ASP A 52 20.36 -17.62 5.36
C ASP A 52 19.20 -18.48 5.91
N ALA A 53 18.02 -17.83 6.02
CA ALA A 53 16.85 -18.40 6.65
C ALA A 53 16.10 -19.31 5.67
N VAL A 54 16.32 -20.60 5.79
CA VAL A 54 15.75 -21.62 4.89
C VAL A 54 14.28 -21.90 5.16
N ASP A 55 13.78 -21.64 6.38
CA ASP A 55 12.46 -22.08 6.83
C ASP A 55 11.49 -20.94 7.21
N VAL A 56 11.70 -19.73 6.70
CA VAL A 56 10.78 -18.61 6.94
C VAL A 56 9.70 -18.57 5.88
N GLU A 57 8.45 -18.61 6.33
CA GLU A 57 7.27 -18.56 5.47
C GLU A 57 6.37 -17.37 5.84
N ILE A 58 5.76 -16.76 4.84
CA ILE A 58 4.64 -15.84 5.04
C ILE A 58 3.37 -16.68 5.15
N LEU A 59 2.76 -16.68 6.32
CA LEU A 59 1.53 -17.43 6.59
C LEU A 59 0.30 -16.74 6.03
N ASP A 60 0.27 -15.39 6.07
CA ASP A 60 -0.90 -14.63 5.63
C ASP A 60 -0.50 -13.18 5.29
N ILE A 61 -1.11 -12.66 4.23
CA ILE A 61 -1.10 -11.22 3.90
C ILE A 61 -2.55 -10.81 3.67
N LYS A 62 -3.04 -9.85 4.45
CA LYS A 62 -4.44 -9.42 4.35
C LYS A 62 -4.63 -7.95 4.67
N GLU A 63 -5.77 -7.43 4.25
CA GLU A 63 -6.34 -6.20 4.76
C GLU A 63 -7.03 -6.48 6.10
N LYS A 64 -6.77 -5.64 7.10
CA LYS A 64 -7.51 -5.66 8.36
C LYS A 64 -7.64 -4.25 8.93
N TYR A 65 -8.86 -3.78 9.06
CA TYR A 65 -9.18 -2.44 9.56
C TYR A 65 -8.52 -1.30 8.76
N GLY A 66 -8.47 -1.43 7.43
CA GLY A 66 -7.86 -0.46 6.54
C GLY A 66 -6.33 -0.50 6.52
N LEU A 67 -5.70 -1.51 7.12
CA LEU A 67 -4.26 -1.65 7.25
C LEU A 67 -3.77 -2.97 6.65
N LEU A 68 -2.61 -2.92 6.03
CA LEU A 68 -1.90 -4.10 5.55
C LEU A 68 -1.35 -4.90 6.74
N ARG A 69 -1.68 -6.18 6.81
CA ARG A 69 -1.15 -7.12 7.81
C ARG A 69 -0.38 -8.23 7.13
N VAL A 70 0.78 -8.56 7.71
CA VAL A 70 1.62 -9.68 7.28
C VAL A 70 1.97 -10.53 8.48
N TYR A 71 1.90 -11.85 8.32
CA TYR A 71 2.18 -12.82 9.37
C TYR A 71 3.22 -13.81 8.89
N PHE A 72 4.21 -14.07 9.72
CA PHE A 72 5.28 -15.05 9.47
C PHE A 72 5.12 -16.27 10.39
N ASN A 73 5.66 -17.42 9.97
CA ASN A 73 5.71 -18.63 10.79
C ASN A 73 6.72 -18.55 11.94
N VAL A 74 7.59 -17.54 11.92
CA VAL A 74 8.61 -17.29 12.94
C VAL A 74 8.51 -15.86 13.46
N TYR A 75 8.94 -15.66 14.71
CA TYR A 75 9.18 -14.30 15.22
C TYR A 75 10.63 -13.91 14.91
N ASP A 76 10.79 -12.89 14.07
CA ASP A 76 12.08 -12.24 13.79
C ASP A 76 11.89 -10.73 13.85
N LYS A 77 12.74 -10.03 14.59
CA LYS A 77 12.60 -8.58 14.84
C LYS A 77 12.67 -7.74 13.57
N GLU A 78 13.53 -8.09 12.62
CA GLU A 78 13.66 -7.32 11.39
C GLU A 78 12.45 -7.55 10.48
N LEU A 79 11.95 -8.78 10.39
CA LEU A 79 10.72 -9.07 9.67
C LEU A 79 9.50 -8.36 10.29
N GLN A 80 9.42 -8.34 11.63
CA GLN A 80 8.35 -7.61 12.32
C GLN A 80 8.44 -6.10 12.07
N LYS A 81 9.65 -5.50 12.07
CA LYS A 81 9.83 -4.09 11.72
C LYS A 81 9.41 -3.80 10.28
N ILE A 82 9.78 -4.67 9.33
CA ILE A 82 9.35 -4.56 7.93
C ILE A 82 7.82 -4.60 7.86
N ALA A 83 7.17 -5.60 8.46
CA ALA A 83 5.72 -5.72 8.48
C ALA A 83 5.05 -4.46 9.05
N LYS A 84 5.52 -3.97 10.20
CA LYS A 84 4.98 -2.77 10.86
C LYS A 84 5.23 -1.48 10.07
N LYS A 85 6.35 -1.35 9.38
CA LYS A 85 6.62 -0.24 8.47
C LYS A 85 5.59 -0.19 7.34
N TYR A 86 5.35 -1.30 6.67
CA TYR A 86 4.40 -1.35 5.56
C TYR A 86 2.94 -1.29 6.02
N GLU A 87 2.62 -1.76 7.21
CA GLU A 87 1.35 -1.50 7.88
C GLU A 87 1.11 0.00 8.03
N ALA A 88 2.10 0.73 8.59
CA ALA A 88 2.02 2.18 8.78
C ALA A 88 1.92 2.95 7.44
N MET A 89 2.65 2.53 6.42
CA MET A 89 2.56 3.13 5.08
C MET A 89 1.20 2.89 4.43
N SER A 90 0.59 1.72 4.63
CA SER A 90 -0.72 1.39 4.06
C SER A 90 -1.84 2.31 4.55
N ASP A 91 -1.71 2.86 5.76
CA ASP A 91 -2.65 3.85 6.33
C ASP A 91 -2.72 5.15 5.52
N LYS A 92 -1.70 5.43 4.71
CA LYS A 92 -1.54 6.65 3.90
C LYS A 92 -1.75 6.45 2.40
N ILE A 93 -2.15 5.27 1.97
CA ILE A 93 -2.25 4.92 0.55
C ILE A 93 -3.68 4.55 0.22
N CYS A 94 -4.23 5.20 -0.80
CA CYS A 94 -5.57 4.90 -1.29
C CYS A 94 -5.71 3.43 -1.69
N MET A 95 -6.65 2.73 -1.07
CA MET A 95 -6.91 1.31 -1.31
C MET A 95 -7.39 1.03 -2.75
N SER A 96 -7.95 2.02 -3.43
CA SER A 96 -8.46 1.88 -4.80
C SER A 96 -7.36 2.11 -5.84
N CYS A 97 -6.69 3.27 -5.84
CA CYS A 97 -5.78 3.67 -6.93
C CYS A 97 -4.30 3.75 -6.55
N GLY A 98 -3.95 3.63 -5.27
CA GLY A 98 -2.57 3.76 -4.80
C GLY A 98 -2.06 5.19 -4.64
N ALA A 99 -2.93 6.19 -4.82
CA ALA A 99 -2.54 7.58 -4.60
C ALA A 99 -2.18 7.81 -3.12
N PRO A 100 -1.16 8.63 -2.84
CA PRO A 100 -0.89 9.07 -1.47
C PRO A 100 -2.06 9.89 -0.94
N MET A 101 -2.44 9.64 0.31
CA MET A 101 -3.53 10.34 1.00
C MET A 101 -3.02 11.39 1.99
N TYR A 102 -1.80 11.86 1.82
CA TYR A 102 -1.22 12.91 2.65
C TYR A 102 -2.02 14.21 2.49
N LYS A 103 -2.66 14.67 3.57
CA LYS A 103 -3.53 15.84 3.67
C LYS A 103 -4.92 15.76 3.02
N SER A 104 -5.21 14.77 2.17
CA SER A 104 -6.48 14.67 1.46
C SER A 104 -7.11 13.27 1.51
N GLY A 105 -6.56 12.40 2.32
CA GLY A 105 -7.11 11.05 2.47
C GLY A 105 -8.29 11.02 3.41
N ILE A 106 -9.26 10.18 3.10
CA ILE A 106 -10.49 10.00 3.85
C ILE A 106 -10.64 8.53 4.20
N ARG A 107 -10.97 8.27 5.45
CA ARG A 107 -11.25 6.94 5.98
C ARG A 107 -12.69 6.88 6.46
N ASN A 108 -13.43 5.86 6.10
CA ASN A 108 -14.79 5.64 6.58
C ASN A 108 -14.83 4.70 7.80
N ASP A 109 -16.02 4.54 8.38
CA ASP A 109 -16.29 3.65 9.52
C ASP A 109 -15.91 2.18 9.24
N SER A 110 -15.98 1.76 7.98
CA SER A 110 -15.58 0.42 7.54
C SER A 110 -14.08 0.27 7.30
N CYS A 111 -13.29 1.29 7.65
CA CYS A 111 -11.83 1.31 7.48
C CYS A 111 -11.38 1.21 6.00
N ILE A 112 -12.11 1.82 5.09
CA ILE A 112 -11.68 1.97 3.68
C ILE A 112 -10.95 3.29 3.55
N ASN A 113 -9.69 3.25 3.17
CA ASN A 113 -8.86 4.43 2.93
C ASN A 113 -8.96 4.84 1.46
N LEU A 114 -9.48 6.04 1.17
CA LEU A 114 -9.65 6.56 -0.19
C LEU A 114 -9.05 7.96 -0.34
N CYS A 115 -8.48 8.26 -1.51
CA CYS A 115 -8.22 9.65 -1.90
C CYS A 115 -9.54 10.33 -2.32
N GLU A 116 -9.52 11.67 -2.41
CA GLU A 116 -10.71 12.47 -2.75
C GLU A 116 -11.33 12.04 -4.09
N ASP A 117 -10.50 11.81 -5.10
CA ASP A 117 -10.96 11.41 -6.43
C ASP A 117 -11.70 10.06 -6.41
N CYS A 118 -11.12 9.07 -5.73
CA CYS A 118 -11.76 7.74 -5.60
C CYS A 118 -13.01 7.77 -4.71
N LEU A 119 -13.05 8.67 -3.73
CA LEU A 119 -14.25 8.87 -2.92
C LEU A 119 -15.36 9.47 -3.76
N GLU A 120 -15.09 10.51 -4.55
CA GLU A 120 -16.09 11.15 -5.39
C GLU A 120 -16.67 10.19 -6.43
N GLU A 121 -15.83 9.34 -7.06
CA GLU A 121 -16.29 8.29 -7.98
C GLU A 121 -17.24 7.28 -7.32
N ARG A 122 -17.02 6.98 -6.03
CA ARG A 122 -17.80 5.99 -5.28
C ARG A 122 -18.84 6.59 -4.33
N LYS A 123 -19.08 7.88 -4.39
CA LYS A 123 -19.93 8.63 -3.48
C LYS A 123 -21.35 8.07 -3.38
N SER A 124 -21.91 7.60 -4.49
CA SER A 124 -23.25 6.99 -4.51
C SER A 124 -23.33 5.67 -3.74
N GLU A 125 -22.26 4.89 -3.74
CA GLU A 125 -22.14 3.61 -3.03
C GLU A 125 -21.90 3.81 -1.54
N LEU A 126 -21.19 4.89 -1.19
CA LEU A 126 -20.67 5.16 0.15
C LEU A 126 -21.47 6.24 0.90
N ARG A 127 -22.68 6.55 0.46
CA ARG A 127 -23.54 7.63 1.04
C ARG A 127 -23.81 7.51 2.54
N GLU A 128 -23.86 6.30 3.04
CA GLU A 128 -24.23 6.00 4.43
C GLU A 128 -23.02 5.92 5.37
N TYR A 129 -21.80 6.15 4.87
CA TYR A 129 -20.58 6.06 5.67
C TYR A 129 -20.13 7.44 6.14
N ASN A 130 -19.64 7.49 7.38
CA ASN A 130 -18.93 8.66 7.88
C ASN A 130 -17.46 8.62 7.46
N PHE A 131 -16.91 9.78 7.16
CA PHE A 131 -15.53 9.91 6.70
C PHE A 131 -14.72 10.78 7.66
N TYR A 132 -13.49 10.38 7.90
CA TYR A 132 -12.54 11.04 8.79
C TYR A 132 -11.24 11.34 8.05
N ALA A 133 -10.60 12.45 8.37
CA ALA A 133 -9.29 12.76 7.83
C ALA A 133 -8.25 11.71 8.25
N VAL A 134 -7.40 11.29 7.32
CA VAL A 134 -6.26 10.40 7.61
C VAL A 134 -5.19 11.19 8.36
N SER A 135 -4.53 10.55 9.32
CA SER A 135 -3.45 11.15 10.09
C SER A 135 -2.24 11.46 9.20
N ASP A 136 -1.62 12.61 9.41
CA ASP A 136 -0.38 13.03 8.75
C ASP A 136 0.90 12.52 9.44
N ARG A 137 0.75 11.80 10.57
CA ARG A 137 1.89 11.26 11.34
C ARG A 137 2.74 10.30 10.51
N ASN A 138 4.04 10.32 10.74
CA ASN A 138 5.00 9.38 10.15
C ASN A 138 5.71 8.51 11.20
N ILE A 139 5.40 8.71 12.48
CA ILE A 139 5.97 7.95 13.59
C ILE A 139 4.84 7.15 14.24
N TYR A 140 5.04 5.84 14.33
CA TYR A 140 4.09 4.88 14.87
C TYR A 140 4.76 4.08 15.98
N THR A 141 4.03 3.81 17.06
CA THR A 141 4.48 2.95 18.15
C THR A 141 3.59 1.74 18.22
N TYR A 142 4.19 0.57 18.20
CA TYR A 142 3.52 -0.73 18.33
C TYR A 142 4.02 -1.43 19.59
N GLU A 143 3.13 -2.14 20.24
CA GLU A 143 3.48 -3.06 21.32
C GLU A 143 3.81 -4.43 20.71
N ASP A 144 4.92 -5.02 21.11
CA ASP A 144 5.31 -6.38 20.80
C ASP A 144 5.62 -7.17 22.09
N GLU A 145 6.09 -8.41 21.95
CA GLU A 145 6.40 -9.28 23.08
C GLU A 145 7.54 -8.77 23.96
N GLU A 146 8.38 -7.87 23.45
CA GLU A 146 9.52 -7.31 24.15
C GLU A 146 9.31 -5.86 24.63
N GLY A 147 8.12 -5.28 24.35
CA GLY A 147 7.74 -3.94 24.75
C GLY A 147 7.26 -3.06 23.58
N TYR A 148 7.68 -1.79 23.57
CA TYR A 148 7.25 -0.85 22.53
C TYR A 148 8.32 -0.68 21.45
N VAL A 149 7.92 -0.85 20.17
CA VAL A 149 8.75 -0.59 19.01
C VAL A 149 8.23 0.65 18.30
N THR A 150 9.11 1.62 18.05
CA THR A 150 8.80 2.82 17.27
C THR A 150 9.27 2.66 15.83
N ILE A 151 8.38 2.89 14.90
CA ILE A 151 8.63 2.87 13.45
C ILE A 151 8.50 4.28 12.92
N ASP A 152 9.57 4.81 12.33
CA ASP A 152 9.57 6.08 11.61
C ASP A 152 9.59 5.79 10.10
N ILE A 153 8.50 6.13 9.42
CA ILE A 153 8.33 5.93 7.97
C ILE A 153 8.63 7.20 7.16
N THR A 154 9.16 8.25 7.76
CA THR A 154 9.34 9.55 7.09
C THR A 154 10.06 9.42 5.75
N LYS A 155 11.23 8.78 5.75
CA LYS A 155 12.04 8.60 4.52
C LYS A 155 11.38 7.69 3.50
N ASP A 156 10.76 6.59 3.95
CA ASP A 156 10.06 5.65 3.07
C ASP A 156 8.84 6.31 2.44
N TRP A 157 8.13 7.14 3.21
CA TRP A 157 6.98 7.90 2.74
C TRP A 157 7.39 8.99 1.73
N GLU A 158 8.44 9.76 2.01
CA GLU A 158 8.99 10.75 1.07
C GLU A 158 9.40 10.10 -0.25
N LYS A 159 10.05 8.93 -0.18
CA LYS A 159 10.41 8.17 -1.37
C LYS A 159 9.18 7.70 -2.16
N TYR A 160 8.15 7.19 -1.48
CA TYR A 160 6.89 6.81 -2.12
C TYR A 160 6.23 8.00 -2.82
N LEU A 161 6.17 9.16 -2.17
CA LEU A 161 5.62 10.39 -2.74
C LEU A 161 6.38 10.83 -4.00
N ALA A 162 7.70 10.79 -3.98
CA ALA A 162 8.54 11.16 -5.11
C ALA A 162 8.30 10.24 -6.32
N GLU A 163 8.25 8.93 -6.10
CA GLU A 163 7.98 7.94 -7.15
C GLU A 163 6.56 8.07 -7.72
N TYR A 164 5.57 8.26 -6.86
CA TYR A 164 4.19 8.49 -7.29
C TYR A 164 4.06 9.76 -8.13
N ASN A 165 4.67 10.86 -7.70
CA ASN A 165 4.64 12.12 -8.43
C ASN A 165 5.35 12.02 -9.79
N GLN A 166 6.44 11.26 -9.87
CA GLN A 166 7.11 10.98 -11.14
C GLN A 166 6.21 10.15 -12.06
N TRP A 167 5.60 9.09 -11.57
CA TRP A 167 4.65 8.28 -12.33
C TRP A 167 3.46 9.11 -12.83
N LYS A 168 2.89 9.95 -11.96
CA LYS A 168 1.74 10.80 -12.30
C LYS A 168 2.06 11.74 -13.45
N LYS A 169 3.25 12.36 -13.47
CA LYS A 169 3.69 13.25 -14.57
C LYS A 169 3.72 12.54 -15.93
N HIS A 170 4.05 11.24 -15.96
CA HIS A 170 4.14 10.47 -17.19
C HIS A 170 2.83 9.83 -17.64
N ASN A 171 1.85 9.72 -16.73
CA ASN A 171 0.58 8.99 -16.97
C ASN A 171 -0.66 9.89 -16.88
N THR A 172 -0.51 11.18 -16.62
CA THR A 172 -1.60 12.14 -16.73
C THR A 172 -1.60 12.68 -18.17
N PRO A 173 -2.72 12.61 -18.93
CA PRO A 173 -2.80 13.24 -20.25
C PRO A 173 -2.42 14.71 -20.15
N SER A 174 -1.53 15.20 -21.01
CA SER A 174 -1.22 16.62 -21.04
C SER A 174 -2.48 17.36 -21.48
N CYS A 175 -2.75 18.52 -20.87
CA CYS A 175 -3.91 19.36 -21.18
C CYS A 175 -4.01 19.74 -22.68
N SER A 176 -2.87 19.63 -23.43
CA SER A 176 -2.78 19.88 -24.86
C SER A 176 -3.37 18.78 -25.75
N GLU A 177 -3.60 17.56 -25.20
CA GLU A 177 -4.23 16.47 -26.00
C GLU A 177 -5.75 16.48 -25.90
N THR A 178 -6.31 17.03 -24.81
CA THR A 178 -7.77 17.16 -24.63
C THR A 178 -8.35 18.30 -25.47
N GLU A 179 -7.61 19.35 -25.79
CA GLU A 179 -8.10 20.42 -26.66
C GLU A 179 -8.20 20.00 -28.14
N LYS A 180 -7.31 19.11 -28.61
CA LYS A 180 -7.36 18.63 -30.00
C LYS A 180 -8.51 17.68 -30.32
N VAL A 181 -9.11 17.04 -29.31
CA VAL A 181 -10.28 16.17 -29.48
C VAL A 181 -11.58 16.97 -29.58
N LEU A 182 -11.62 18.18 -29.05
CA LEU A 182 -12.79 19.06 -29.05
C LEU A 182 -12.85 19.96 -30.30
N GLU A 183 -11.75 20.15 -31.02
CA GLU A 183 -11.74 20.94 -32.28
C GLU A 183 -12.04 20.08 -33.53
N GLY A 184 -12.29 18.80 -33.38
CA GLY A 184 -12.56 17.83 -34.47
C GLY A 184 -13.98 17.30 -34.53
N ILE A 185 -14.99 17.94 -33.84
CA ILE A 185 -16.41 17.57 -33.93
C ILE A 185 -17.20 18.69 -34.56
#